data_a889e0612396915e868edf1cd184f506
#
_entry.id   a889e0612396915e868edf1cd184f506
#
_cell.length_a   1.000
_cell.length_b   1.000
_cell.length_c   1.000
_cell.angle_alpha   90.00
_cell.angle_beta   90.00
_cell.angle_gamma   90.00
#
_symmetry.space_group_name_H-M   'P 1'
#
loop_
_entity.id
_entity.type
_entity.pdbx_description
1 polymer ?
#
loop_
_entity_poly.entity_id
_entity_poly.type
_entity_poly.pdbx_seq_one_letter_code
_entity_poly.pdbx_strand_id
1 'polypeptide(L)'
;MDYLLAENLSCIRGSNTVFKNLSFKVSRGQILHITGANGSGKTSLLRMIAGFIYPSEGKIIPEKNYTHKDVHFVGQKYALKKNLSVEKNLSLWSYLYQKKINPDKILSDLDLTQYKDNDIEVLSDGQKRRLSIARLFIHSAPIWLLDEVHVHLDSEWQVKLDHYIYNYINEGGIVLISSNTKIELNSNIEINLTNYNV
;
A
#
# COMPACT_ATOMS: atom_id res chain seq x y z
N MET A 1 -17.05 -6.32 1.82
CA MET A 1 -16.07 -7.28 1.26
C MET A 1 -15.51 -8.05 2.43
N ASP A 2 -15.64 -9.35 2.45
CA ASP A 2 -15.25 -10.14 3.62
C ASP A 2 -13.91 -10.85 3.44
N TYR A 3 -13.42 -11.00 2.20
CA TYR A 3 -12.09 -11.55 1.92
C TYR A 3 -11.57 -11.23 0.51
N LEU A 4 -10.26 -11.43 0.34
CA LEU A 4 -9.53 -11.49 -0.93
C LEU A 4 -8.90 -12.88 -1.04
N LEU A 5 -9.19 -13.60 -2.11
CA LEU A 5 -8.65 -14.93 -2.40
C LEU A 5 -7.74 -14.86 -3.62
N ALA A 6 -6.56 -15.44 -3.51
CA ALA A 6 -5.64 -15.68 -4.61
C ALA A 6 -5.48 -17.19 -4.82
N GLU A 7 -5.68 -17.66 -6.06
CA GLU A 7 -5.59 -19.08 -6.42
C GLU A 7 -4.53 -19.30 -7.49
N ASN A 8 -3.51 -20.07 -7.16
CA ASN A 8 -2.45 -20.54 -8.06
C ASN A 8 -1.79 -19.43 -8.88
N LEU A 9 -1.56 -18.27 -8.25
CA LEU A 9 -0.97 -17.12 -8.94
C LEU A 9 0.47 -17.42 -9.36
N SER A 10 0.78 -17.11 -10.61
CA SER A 10 2.14 -17.13 -11.15
C SER A 10 2.49 -15.78 -11.76
N CYS A 11 3.75 -15.39 -11.61
CA CYS A 11 4.33 -14.18 -12.18
C CYS A 11 5.53 -14.55 -13.06
N ILE A 12 5.40 -14.33 -14.36
CA ILE A 12 6.47 -14.53 -15.34
C ILE A 12 6.78 -13.18 -15.97
N ARG A 13 8.06 -12.82 -16.06
CA ARG A 13 8.53 -11.60 -16.70
C ARG A 13 9.59 -11.93 -17.76
N GLY A 14 9.22 -11.77 -19.01
CA GLY A 14 10.07 -12.24 -20.13
C GLY A 14 10.25 -13.75 -20.04
N SER A 15 11.48 -14.22 -19.97
CA SER A 15 11.83 -15.64 -19.78
C SER A 15 11.93 -16.05 -18.30
N ASN A 16 11.85 -15.10 -17.37
CA ASN A 16 12.11 -15.37 -15.95
C ASN A 16 10.81 -15.57 -15.17
N THR A 17 10.69 -16.71 -14.52
CA THR A 17 9.65 -16.95 -13.53
C THR A 17 10.03 -16.25 -12.23
N VAL A 18 9.15 -15.36 -11.75
CA VAL A 18 9.35 -14.62 -10.49
C VAL A 18 8.83 -15.42 -9.31
N PHE A 19 7.60 -15.95 -9.42
CA PHE A 19 7.03 -16.92 -8.48
C PHE A 19 5.93 -17.75 -9.16
N LYS A 20 5.65 -18.94 -8.63
CA LYS A 20 4.60 -19.85 -9.14
C LYS A 20 3.72 -20.42 -8.04
N ASN A 21 2.48 -20.76 -8.43
CA ASN A 21 1.52 -21.52 -7.61
C ASN A 21 1.23 -20.89 -6.24
N LEU A 22 1.26 -19.57 -6.14
CA LEU A 22 0.96 -18.87 -4.91
C LEU A 22 -0.55 -18.84 -4.66
N SER A 23 -0.98 -19.35 -3.52
CA SER A 23 -2.38 -19.29 -3.09
C SER A 23 -2.48 -18.78 -1.67
N PHE A 24 -3.43 -17.88 -1.41
CA PHE A 24 -3.71 -17.36 -0.07
C PHE A 24 -5.12 -16.78 0.01
N LYS A 25 -5.62 -16.64 1.23
CA LYS A 25 -6.85 -15.93 1.56
C LYS A 25 -6.59 -14.93 2.67
N VAL A 26 -7.08 -13.71 2.52
CA VAL A 26 -7.04 -12.66 3.55
C VAL A 26 -8.46 -12.17 3.79
N SER A 27 -8.89 -12.17 5.03
CA SER A 27 -10.24 -11.75 5.44
C SER A 27 -10.22 -10.35 6.07
N ARG A 28 -11.40 -9.79 6.27
CA ARG A 28 -11.57 -8.52 7.01
C ARG A 28 -10.91 -8.61 8.38
N GLY A 29 -10.30 -7.51 8.78
CA GLY A 29 -9.59 -7.43 10.04
C GLY A 29 -8.25 -8.19 10.05
N GLN A 30 -7.71 -8.54 8.89
CA GLN A 30 -6.44 -9.28 8.79
C GLN A 30 -5.36 -8.49 8.06
N ILE A 31 -4.12 -8.76 8.46
CA ILE A 31 -2.90 -8.30 7.79
C ILE A 31 -2.23 -9.50 7.13
N LEU A 32 -1.96 -9.40 5.84
CA LEU A 32 -1.02 -10.28 5.13
C LEU A 32 0.33 -9.58 5.02
N HIS A 33 1.33 -10.13 5.69
CA HIS A 33 2.71 -9.70 5.57
C HIS A 33 3.42 -10.50 4.46
N ILE A 34 3.95 -9.79 3.48
CA ILE A 34 4.65 -10.36 2.32
C ILE A 34 6.14 -10.09 2.49
N THR A 35 6.90 -11.14 2.75
CA THR A 35 8.36 -11.11 2.91
C THR A 35 9.06 -11.76 1.73
N GLY A 36 10.38 -11.70 1.70
CA GLY A 36 11.21 -12.35 0.67
C GLY A 36 12.34 -11.45 0.18
N ALA A 37 13.31 -12.04 -0.48
CA ALA A 37 14.48 -11.36 -1.01
C ALA A 37 14.11 -10.24 -2.01
N ASN A 38 15.05 -9.33 -2.27
CA ASN A 38 14.88 -8.35 -3.35
C ASN A 38 14.71 -9.09 -4.67
N GLY A 39 13.72 -8.67 -5.47
CA GLY A 39 13.40 -9.34 -6.73
C GLY A 39 12.44 -10.54 -6.60
N SER A 40 12.07 -11.00 -5.40
CA SER A 40 11.15 -12.14 -5.20
C SER A 40 9.73 -11.90 -5.71
N GLY A 41 9.38 -10.67 -6.09
CA GLY A 41 8.06 -10.38 -6.68
C GLY A 41 7.06 -9.70 -5.76
N LYS A 42 7.44 -9.24 -4.56
CA LYS A 42 6.55 -8.55 -3.60
C LYS A 42 5.74 -7.41 -4.23
N THR A 43 6.43 -6.48 -4.86
CA THR A 43 5.80 -5.37 -5.62
C THR A 43 4.92 -5.89 -6.76
N SER A 44 5.32 -6.98 -7.44
CA SER A 44 4.53 -7.56 -8.53
C SER A 44 3.23 -8.15 -8.02
N LEU A 45 3.28 -8.87 -6.91
CA LEU A 45 2.09 -9.42 -6.27
C LEU A 45 1.12 -8.31 -5.86
N LEU A 46 1.60 -7.27 -5.16
CA LEU A 46 0.75 -6.14 -4.79
C LEU A 46 0.15 -5.43 -6.00
N ARG A 47 0.91 -5.28 -7.10
CA ARG A 47 0.40 -4.69 -8.35
C ARG A 47 -0.61 -5.58 -9.07
N MET A 48 -0.51 -6.90 -8.97
CA MET A 48 -1.54 -7.82 -9.48
C MET A 48 -2.84 -7.64 -8.71
N ILE A 49 -2.76 -7.55 -7.38
CA ILE A 49 -3.94 -7.34 -6.54
C ILE A 49 -4.56 -5.96 -6.79
N ALA A 50 -3.73 -4.93 -7.05
CA ALA A 50 -4.20 -3.61 -7.44
C ALA A 50 -4.82 -3.55 -8.86
N GLY A 51 -4.72 -4.62 -9.64
CA GLY A 51 -5.20 -4.66 -11.02
C GLY A 51 -4.31 -3.91 -12.02
N PHE A 52 -3.08 -3.53 -11.65
CA PHE A 52 -2.15 -2.85 -12.55
C PHE A 52 -1.45 -3.80 -13.53
N ILE A 53 -1.33 -5.07 -13.16
CA ILE A 53 -0.80 -6.14 -14.01
C ILE A 53 -1.65 -7.39 -13.83
N TYR A 54 -1.73 -8.20 -14.87
CA TYR A 54 -2.41 -9.49 -14.80
C TYR A 54 -1.44 -10.58 -14.33
N PRO A 55 -1.93 -11.58 -13.55
CA PRO A 55 -1.14 -12.79 -13.28
C PRO A 55 -0.91 -13.55 -14.60
N SER A 56 0.24 -14.23 -14.70
CA SER A 56 0.54 -15.09 -15.85
C SER A 56 -0.30 -16.37 -15.83
N GLU A 57 -0.60 -16.87 -14.62
CA GLU A 57 -1.49 -17.99 -14.35
C GLU A 57 -2.23 -17.75 -13.04
N GLY A 58 -3.34 -18.43 -12.85
CA GLY A 58 -4.17 -18.30 -11.66
C GLY A 58 -5.11 -17.10 -11.71
N LYS A 59 -5.74 -16.79 -10.62
CA LYS A 59 -6.73 -15.71 -10.53
C LYS A 59 -6.79 -15.09 -9.13
N ILE A 60 -7.23 -13.84 -9.09
CA ILE A 60 -7.57 -13.12 -7.87
C ILE A 60 -9.08 -13.01 -7.82
N ILE A 61 -9.68 -13.52 -6.75
CA ILE A 61 -11.13 -13.59 -6.57
C ILE A 61 -11.47 -12.74 -5.34
N PRO A 62 -11.98 -11.55 -5.54
CA PRO A 62 -12.63 -10.80 -4.47
C PRO A 62 -14.03 -11.35 -4.23
N GLU A 63 -14.52 -11.31 -3.01
CA GLU A 63 -15.87 -11.79 -2.66
C GLU A 63 -17.00 -11.06 -3.39
N LYS A 64 -16.80 -9.80 -3.71
CA LYS A 64 -17.74 -8.96 -4.50
C LYS A 64 -17.02 -8.33 -5.67
N ASN A 65 -17.79 -7.85 -6.66
CA ASN A 65 -17.25 -7.07 -7.77
C ASN A 65 -16.41 -5.92 -7.23
N TYR A 66 -15.13 -6.09 -7.37
CA TYR A 66 -14.09 -5.26 -6.84
C TYR A 66 -13.51 -4.40 -7.97
N THR A 67 -13.31 -3.15 -7.68
CA THR A 67 -12.76 -2.18 -8.62
C THR A 67 -11.48 -1.59 -8.05
N HIS A 68 -10.70 -0.94 -8.90
CA HIS A 68 -9.53 -0.18 -8.45
C HIS A 68 -9.86 0.96 -7.45
N LYS A 69 -11.14 1.32 -7.27
CA LYS A 69 -11.58 2.27 -6.24
C LYS A 69 -11.64 1.66 -4.84
N ASP A 70 -11.67 0.34 -4.77
CA ASP A 70 -11.74 -0.40 -3.51
C ASP A 70 -10.35 -0.70 -2.92
N VAL A 71 -9.31 -0.15 -3.55
CA VAL A 71 -7.92 -0.37 -3.17
C VAL A 71 -7.16 0.92 -3.04
N HIS A 72 -6.46 1.10 -1.93
CA HIS A 72 -5.35 2.03 -1.85
C HIS A 72 -4.03 1.31 -2.07
N PHE A 73 -3.27 1.74 -3.08
CA PHE A 73 -1.92 1.27 -3.33
C PHE A 73 -0.91 2.35 -3.00
N VAL A 74 -0.13 2.15 -1.94
CA VAL A 74 1.02 2.99 -1.58
C VAL A 74 2.29 2.23 -1.94
N GLY A 75 2.89 2.58 -3.07
CA GLY A 75 4.09 1.93 -3.58
C GLY A 75 5.38 2.56 -3.07
N GLN A 76 6.52 1.97 -3.47
CA GLN A 76 7.85 2.51 -3.17
C GLN A 76 8.03 3.93 -3.73
N LYS A 77 7.50 4.20 -4.93
CA LYS A 77 7.46 5.55 -5.50
C LYS A 77 6.34 6.36 -4.84
N TYR A 78 6.64 7.58 -4.45
CA TYR A 78 5.72 8.45 -3.70
C TYR A 78 4.45 8.85 -4.47
N ALA A 79 4.47 8.77 -5.81
CA ALA A 79 3.39 9.22 -6.69
C ALA A 79 2.99 10.71 -6.47
N LEU A 80 3.96 11.53 -6.12
CA LEU A 80 3.83 12.97 -5.96
C LEU A 80 4.14 13.70 -7.27
N LYS A 81 3.40 14.76 -7.55
CA LYS A 81 3.64 15.67 -8.68
C LYS A 81 4.62 16.75 -8.25
N LYS A 82 5.83 16.73 -8.78
CA LYS A 82 6.94 17.63 -8.39
C LYS A 82 6.64 19.11 -8.64
N ASN A 83 5.88 19.41 -9.68
CA ASN A 83 5.46 20.76 -10.08
C ASN A 83 4.23 21.29 -9.33
N LEU A 84 3.82 20.63 -8.27
CA LEU A 84 2.72 21.02 -7.40
C LEU A 84 3.22 21.16 -5.96
N SER A 85 2.67 22.14 -5.23
CA SER A 85 2.90 22.24 -3.79
C SER A 85 2.34 21.04 -3.04
N VAL A 86 2.71 20.93 -1.76
CA VAL A 86 2.21 19.90 -0.84
C VAL A 86 0.69 19.89 -0.81
N GLU A 87 0.04 21.04 -0.58
CA GLU A 87 -1.41 21.16 -0.57
C GLU A 87 -2.04 20.80 -1.92
N LYS A 88 -1.43 21.24 -3.02
CA LYS A 88 -1.96 20.94 -4.37
C LYS A 88 -1.88 19.45 -4.70
N ASN A 89 -0.90 18.69 -4.16
CA ASN A 89 -0.86 17.24 -4.28
C ASN A 89 -2.04 16.58 -3.54
N LEU A 90 -2.39 17.06 -2.32
CA LEU A 90 -3.59 16.59 -1.61
C LEU A 90 -4.87 16.92 -2.39
N SER A 91 -4.96 18.15 -2.91
CA SER A 91 -6.10 18.60 -3.71
C SER A 91 -6.27 17.77 -4.98
N LEU A 92 -5.17 17.39 -5.63
CA LEU A 92 -5.20 16.48 -6.79
C LEU A 92 -5.81 15.13 -6.42
N TRP A 93 -5.40 14.51 -5.32
CA TRP A 93 -6.00 13.24 -4.90
C TRP A 93 -7.45 13.38 -4.46
N SER A 94 -7.79 14.47 -3.75
CA SER A 94 -9.17 14.82 -3.42
C SER A 94 -10.06 14.86 -4.67
N TYR A 95 -9.58 15.51 -5.74
CA TYR A 95 -10.26 15.57 -7.02
C TYR A 95 -10.39 14.18 -7.68
N LEU A 96 -9.30 13.40 -7.73
CA LEU A 96 -9.29 12.07 -8.35
C LEU A 96 -10.23 11.09 -7.63
N TYR A 97 -10.29 11.15 -6.30
CA TYR A 97 -11.20 10.33 -5.50
C TYR A 97 -12.61 10.90 -5.39
N GLN A 98 -12.86 12.11 -5.93
CA GLN A 98 -14.14 12.83 -5.82
C GLN A 98 -14.58 12.98 -4.35
N LYS A 99 -13.64 13.27 -3.46
CA LYS A 99 -13.86 13.46 -2.02
C LYS A 99 -13.44 14.85 -1.58
N LYS A 100 -14.31 15.52 -0.83
CA LYS A 100 -13.94 16.76 -0.14
C LYS A 100 -13.07 16.43 1.05
N ILE A 101 -11.97 17.13 1.20
CA ILE A 101 -11.03 16.98 2.32
C ILE A 101 -10.84 18.31 3.05
N ASN A 102 -10.32 18.22 4.26
CA ASN A 102 -9.69 19.36 4.94
C ASN A 102 -8.16 19.16 4.86
N PRO A 103 -7.46 19.86 3.95
CA PRO A 103 -6.01 19.71 3.78
C PRO A 103 -5.23 20.02 5.06
N ASP A 104 -5.63 21.05 5.81
CA ASP A 104 -4.95 21.46 7.04
C ASP A 104 -4.99 20.37 8.11
N LYS A 105 -6.13 19.68 8.25
CA LYS A 105 -6.24 18.53 9.15
C LYS A 105 -5.30 17.39 8.72
N ILE A 106 -5.32 16.99 7.44
CA ILE A 106 -4.44 15.91 6.94
C ILE A 106 -2.98 16.29 7.11
N LEU A 107 -2.59 17.54 6.81
CA LEU A 107 -1.22 17.99 6.96
C LEU A 107 -0.79 18.04 8.44
N SER A 108 -1.71 18.39 9.34
CA SER A 108 -1.45 18.34 10.79
C SER A 108 -1.24 16.90 11.26
N ASP A 109 -2.08 15.97 10.85
CA ASP A 109 -1.98 14.55 11.21
C ASP A 109 -0.67 13.91 10.69
N LEU A 110 -0.10 14.48 9.61
CA LEU A 110 1.15 14.02 8.99
C LEU A 110 2.40 14.84 9.42
N ASP A 111 2.27 15.81 10.32
CA ASP A 111 3.32 16.76 10.73
C ASP A 111 3.96 17.48 9.52
N LEU A 112 3.10 17.92 8.59
CA LEU A 112 3.50 18.62 7.35
C LEU A 112 2.91 20.00 7.20
N THR A 113 2.23 20.56 8.21
CA THR A 113 1.52 21.84 8.15
C THR A 113 2.43 22.98 7.70
N GLN A 114 3.65 23.03 8.20
CA GLN A 114 4.65 24.07 7.87
C GLN A 114 5.14 24.03 6.41
N TYR A 115 4.92 22.92 5.71
CA TYR A 115 5.34 22.71 4.32
C TYR A 115 4.20 22.87 3.32
N LYS A 116 3.01 23.29 3.77
CA LYS A 116 1.78 23.35 2.98
C LYS A 116 1.96 23.95 1.58
N ASP A 117 2.60 25.11 1.52
CA ASP A 117 2.80 25.89 0.29
C ASP A 117 4.11 25.58 -0.44
N ASN A 118 4.96 24.72 0.15
CA ASN A 118 6.26 24.39 -0.40
C ASN A 118 6.14 23.41 -1.58
N ASP A 119 7.09 23.52 -2.50
CA ASP A 119 7.28 22.53 -3.56
C ASP A 119 7.75 21.19 -2.99
N ILE A 120 7.36 20.10 -3.65
CA ILE A 120 7.72 18.74 -3.21
C ILE A 120 9.23 18.51 -3.14
N GLU A 121 10.00 19.22 -3.96
CA GLU A 121 11.47 19.06 -3.99
C GLU A 121 12.16 19.48 -2.69
N VAL A 122 11.56 20.41 -1.95
CA VAL A 122 12.07 20.91 -0.65
C VAL A 122 11.93 19.85 0.46
N LEU A 123 10.99 18.91 0.31
CA LEU A 123 10.74 17.88 1.30
C LEU A 123 11.86 16.84 1.36
N SER A 124 12.21 16.38 2.57
CA SER A 124 13.00 15.17 2.76
C SER A 124 12.27 13.91 2.27
N ASP A 125 12.98 12.80 2.09
CA ASP A 125 12.36 11.54 1.67
C ASP A 125 11.35 11.02 2.70
N GLY A 126 11.61 11.19 4.00
CA GLY A 126 10.65 10.88 5.04
C GLY A 126 9.38 11.72 4.96
N GLN A 127 9.50 13.03 4.71
CA GLN A 127 8.36 13.93 4.51
C GLN A 127 7.57 13.58 3.24
N LYS A 128 8.27 13.25 2.14
CA LYS A 128 7.64 12.74 0.91
C LYS A 128 6.90 11.43 1.16
N ARG A 129 7.48 10.53 1.96
CA ARG A 129 6.82 9.28 2.35
C ARG A 129 5.55 9.56 3.15
N ARG A 130 5.60 10.43 4.16
CA ARG A 130 4.44 10.84 4.94
C ARG A 130 3.35 11.44 4.04
N LEU A 131 3.70 12.34 3.14
CA LEU A 131 2.74 12.91 2.19
C LEU A 131 2.16 11.82 1.27
N SER A 132 2.96 10.84 0.84
CA SER A 132 2.46 9.74 -0.01
C SER A 132 1.42 8.85 0.68
N ILE A 133 1.48 8.76 2.01
CA ILE A 133 0.53 8.01 2.86
C ILE A 133 -0.78 8.79 3.02
N ALA A 134 -0.78 10.12 2.86
CA ALA A 134 -1.97 10.98 3.02
C ALA A 134 -3.20 10.47 2.27
N ARG A 135 -3.01 9.80 1.12
CA ARG A 135 -4.12 9.28 0.32
C ARG A 135 -4.96 8.21 1.04
N LEU A 136 -4.40 7.53 2.05
CA LEU A 136 -5.13 6.58 2.88
C LEU A 136 -6.23 7.26 3.72
N PHE A 137 -6.08 8.57 4.00
CA PHE A 137 -7.01 9.38 4.80
C PHE A 137 -8.04 10.13 3.95
N ILE A 138 -7.85 10.19 2.64
CA ILE A 138 -8.74 10.95 1.73
C ILE A 138 -10.01 10.18 1.41
N HIS A 139 -9.89 8.87 1.27
CA HIS A 139 -10.98 7.99 0.87
C HIS A 139 -10.88 6.67 1.62
N SER A 140 -12.01 6.18 2.12
CA SER A 140 -12.08 4.84 2.71
C SER A 140 -12.15 3.80 1.60
N ALA A 141 -11.09 3.01 1.45
CA ALA A 141 -11.06 1.85 0.57
C ALA A 141 -10.96 0.58 1.43
N PRO A 142 -11.66 -0.51 1.11
CA PRO A 142 -11.65 -1.73 1.95
C PRO A 142 -10.30 -2.45 2.01
N ILE A 143 -9.39 -2.18 1.07
CA ILE A 143 -8.08 -2.82 1.01
C ILE A 143 -6.95 -1.78 0.91
N TRP A 144 -5.95 -1.93 1.77
CA TRP A 144 -4.68 -1.22 1.67
C TRP A 144 -3.57 -2.15 1.19
N LEU A 145 -2.89 -1.75 0.12
CA LEU A 145 -1.71 -2.41 -0.43
C LEU A 145 -0.51 -1.51 -0.20
N LEU A 146 0.37 -1.93 0.69
CA LEU A 146 1.45 -1.12 1.23
C LEU A 146 2.80 -1.74 0.83
N ASP A 147 3.50 -1.12 -0.14
CA ASP A 147 4.76 -1.63 -0.67
C ASP A 147 5.95 -0.89 -0.05
N GLU A 148 6.60 -1.54 0.91
CA GLU A 148 7.77 -1.03 1.65
C GLU A 148 7.52 0.36 2.28
N VAL A 149 6.35 0.59 2.86
CA VAL A 149 5.93 1.93 3.31
C VAL A 149 6.73 2.46 4.49
N HIS A 150 7.37 1.60 5.29
CA HIS A 150 8.22 2.00 6.43
C HIS A 150 9.56 2.58 6.00
N VAL A 151 9.99 2.29 4.76
CA VAL A 151 11.25 2.82 4.23
C VAL A 151 11.20 4.35 4.18
N HIS A 152 12.28 4.99 4.64
CA HIS A 152 12.45 6.44 4.82
C HIS A 152 11.64 7.08 5.95
N LEU A 153 10.86 6.32 6.73
CA LEU A 153 10.27 6.82 7.97
C LEU A 153 11.26 6.61 9.13
N ASP A 154 11.34 7.60 10.02
CA ASP A 154 12.00 7.44 11.32
C ASP A 154 11.17 6.52 12.24
N SER A 155 11.76 6.12 13.36
CA SER A 155 11.13 5.17 14.29
C SER A 155 9.79 5.68 14.85
N GLU A 156 9.68 6.97 15.14
CA GLU A 156 8.44 7.57 15.65
C GLU A 156 7.32 7.46 14.61
N TRP A 157 7.63 7.79 13.35
CA TRP A 157 6.66 7.69 12.27
C TRP A 157 6.31 6.25 11.87
N GLN A 158 7.26 5.31 12.02
CA GLN A 158 6.94 3.89 11.82
C GLN A 158 5.88 3.43 12.83
N VAL A 159 6.05 3.74 14.13
CA VAL A 159 5.07 3.43 15.18
C VAL A 159 3.73 4.11 14.91
N LYS A 160 3.73 5.38 14.48
CA LYS A 160 2.52 6.13 14.16
C LYS A 160 1.77 5.51 12.98
N LEU A 161 2.49 5.07 11.93
CA LEU A 161 1.90 4.36 10.79
C LEU A 161 1.32 3.01 11.21
N ASP A 162 2.02 2.25 12.04
CA ASP A 162 1.55 0.96 12.55
C ASP A 162 0.26 1.13 13.37
N HIS A 163 0.15 2.21 14.14
CA HIS A 163 -1.09 2.53 14.85
C HIS A 163 -2.25 2.85 13.89
N TYR A 164 -2.01 3.58 12.79
CA TYR A 164 -3.04 3.80 11.77
C TYR A 164 -3.46 2.48 11.09
N ILE A 165 -2.51 1.61 10.77
CA ILE A 165 -2.80 0.29 10.20
C ILE A 165 -3.63 -0.54 11.19
N TYR A 166 -3.25 -0.56 12.46
CA TYR A 166 -3.97 -1.29 13.50
C TYR A 166 -5.41 -0.81 13.66
N ASN A 167 -5.63 0.51 13.73
CA ASN A 167 -6.99 1.06 13.81
C ASN A 167 -7.84 0.68 12.59
N TYR A 168 -7.25 0.78 11.40
CA TYR A 168 -7.93 0.40 10.16
C TYR A 168 -8.33 -1.08 10.11
N ILE A 169 -7.48 -1.97 10.60
CA ILE A 169 -7.78 -3.41 10.74
C ILE A 169 -8.92 -3.65 11.74
N ASN A 170 -8.90 -2.97 12.89
CA ASN A 170 -9.97 -3.08 13.88
C ASN A 170 -11.34 -2.59 13.37
N GLU A 171 -11.34 -1.67 12.42
CA GLU A 171 -12.54 -1.24 11.68
C GLU A 171 -12.97 -2.23 10.59
N GLY A 172 -12.24 -3.33 10.42
CA GLY A 172 -12.53 -4.39 9.46
C GLY A 172 -11.89 -4.16 8.08
N GLY A 173 -10.86 -3.33 7.98
CA GLY A 173 -10.05 -3.21 6.78
C GLY A 173 -9.21 -4.46 6.49
N ILE A 174 -8.74 -4.60 5.27
CA ILE A 174 -7.78 -5.63 4.83
C ILE A 174 -6.47 -4.93 4.49
N VAL A 175 -5.35 -5.41 5.02
CA VAL A 175 -4.03 -4.86 4.70
C VAL A 175 -3.13 -5.95 4.13
N LEU A 176 -2.51 -5.66 2.98
CA LEU A 176 -1.40 -6.43 2.46
C LEU A 176 -0.18 -5.54 2.46
N ILE A 177 0.83 -5.93 3.21
CA ILE A 177 2.05 -5.13 3.39
C ILE A 177 3.29 -5.93 3.01
N SER A 178 4.14 -5.34 2.17
CA SER A 178 5.45 -5.89 1.86
C SER A 178 6.54 -5.21 2.66
N SER A 179 7.50 -5.99 3.14
CA SER A 179 8.73 -5.45 3.72
C SER A 179 9.91 -6.40 3.51
N ASN A 180 11.13 -5.85 3.54
CA ASN A 180 12.38 -6.61 3.59
C ASN A 180 12.85 -6.87 5.02
N THR A 181 12.26 -6.19 5.99
CA THR A 181 12.56 -6.30 7.41
C THR A 181 11.33 -6.80 8.16
N LYS A 182 11.57 -7.39 9.32
CA LYS A 182 10.48 -7.73 10.22
C LYS A 182 9.78 -6.44 10.65
N ILE A 183 8.46 -6.40 10.51
CA ILE A 183 7.61 -5.33 11.03
C ILE A 183 7.01 -5.79 12.36
N GLU A 184 6.82 -4.85 13.28
CA GLU A 184 6.27 -5.16 14.61
C GLU A 184 4.75 -5.35 14.61
N LEU A 185 4.10 -5.17 13.45
CA LEU A 185 2.70 -5.48 13.28
C LEU A 185 2.44 -6.97 13.49
N ASN A 186 1.53 -7.30 14.39
CA ASN A 186 1.04 -8.67 14.56
C ASN A 186 0.28 -9.09 13.28
N SER A 187 1.01 -9.60 12.30
CA SER A 187 0.41 -10.10 11.07
C SER A 187 -0.33 -11.42 11.34
N ASN A 188 -1.55 -11.53 10.85
CA ASN A 188 -2.34 -12.75 10.97
C ASN A 188 -1.85 -13.84 10.01
N ILE A 189 -1.26 -13.41 8.88
CA ILE A 189 -0.79 -14.28 7.80
C ILE A 189 0.56 -13.76 7.32
N GLU A 190 1.52 -14.65 7.14
CA GLU A 190 2.82 -14.33 6.56
C GLU A 190 3.10 -15.20 5.35
N ILE A 191 3.58 -14.59 4.27
CA ILE A 191 4.02 -15.27 3.06
C ILE A 191 5.44 -14.84 2.72
N ASN A 192 6.36 -15.80 2.71
CA ASN A 192 7.70 -15.59 2.18
C ASN A 192 7.72 -15.97 0.69
N LEU A 193 7.76 -14.98 -0.18
CA LEU A 193 7.75 -15.20 -1.63
C LEU A 193 8.98 -15.93 -2.16
N THR A 194 10.09 -15.93 -1.44
CA THR A 194 11.28 -16.69 -1.82
C THR A 194 10.98 -18.20 -1.91
N ASN A 195 10.02 -18.70 -1.13
CA ASN A 195 9.62 -20.12 -1.14
C ASN A 195 8.83 -20.51 -2.40
N TYR A 196 8.41 -19.54 -3.21
CA TYR A 196 7.64 -19.74 -4.44
C TYR A 196 8.45 -19.41 -5.71
N ASN A 197 9.72 -19.02 -5.54
CA ASN A 197 10.63 -18.77 -6.66
C ASN A 197 11.04 -20.13 -7.30
N VAL A 198 11.30 -20.11 -8.61
CA VAL A 198 11.68 -21.30 -9.40
C VAL A 198 13.06 -21.08 -10.00
#